data_10f890fcfd883504ea30a473ae579dd4
#
_entry.id   10f890fcfd883504ea30a473ae579dd4
#
_cell.length_a   1.000
_cell.length_b   1.000
_cell.length_c   1.000
_cell.angle_alpha   90.00
_cell.angle_beta   90.00
_cell.angle_gamma   90.00
#
_symmetry.space_group_name_H-M   'P 1'
#
loop_
_entity.id
_entity.type
_entity.pdbx_description
1 polymer ?
#
loop_
_entity_poly.entity_id
_entity_poly.type
_entity_poly.pdbx_seq_one_letter_code
_entity_poly.pdbx_strand_id
1 'polypeptide(L)'
;MKACPEGDVLGLVGGTAVVIYGLRCVGHARCEEVCPVGGIEVGVGDLKSRKDVPLLDDEMQTNLPRVFVAGELGGIALVKNAALQGRRTVEAVVERIQGTGYKAAPGTLDLLIIGAGPAGLSASLMAKTHGLSYAALEKEDSLGGAILHYPRRKMVLTQPVDLSPWGALSREEYTKEDLLDVFWRLVTENQLQINFGEPMESMERLNGHYVVRSKLEEYRARHVVLAIGRRGSPRKLGVPGEELPKVMYRLVDAESYSKKHLLIVGGGDSAVEAAIGLARQTDNEVALSYRKEKLFRIKKKNQEKIEVLFDQGKVTPIFSSNLREVREDAVELELADGEIVERRNDFVFVFAGGVPPFRFLNQMGVQFGGEEAC
;
A
#
# COMPACT_ATOMS: atom_id res chain seq x y z
N MET A 1 -4.26 25.92 6.97
CA MET A 1 -3.00 25.60 6.29
C MET A 1 -2.01 24.86 7.19
N LYS A 2 -1.73 25.34 8.43
CA LYS A 2 -0.83 24.62 9.37
C LYS A 2 -1.34 23.25 9.82
N ALA A 3 -2.61 22.93 9.58
CA ALA A 3 -3.21 21.66 9.93
C ALA A 3 -2.83 20.48 8.99
N CYS A 4 -2.32 20.78 7.79
CA CYS A 4 -1.90 19.72 6.87
C CYS A 4 -0.54 19.15 7.30
N PRO A 5 -0.42 17.87 7.67
CA PRO A 5 0.86 17.25 8.05
C PRO A 5 1.87 17.21 6.89
N GLU A 6 1.40 17.22 5.65
CA GLU A 6 2.27 17.23 4.46
C GLU A 6 2.76 18.66 4.09
N GLY A 7 2.36 19.69 4.85
CA GLY A 7 2.81 21.06 4.67
C GLY A 7 2.12 21.79 3.51
N ASP A 8 2.82 22.05 2.43
CA ASP A 8 2.45 23.01 1.37
C ASP A 8 1.36 22.51 0.39
N VAL A 9 0.50 21.58 0.76
CA VAL A 9 -0.61 21.11 -0.11
C VAL A 9 -1.57 22.26 -0.41
N LEU A 10 -1.88 23.08 0.60
CA LEU A 10 -2.78 24.22 0.52
C LEU A 10 -2.05 25.54 0.76
N GLY A 11 -2.42 26.57 0.01
CA GLY A 11 -2.00 27.95 0.19
C GLY A 11 -3.18 28.90 0.28
N LEU A 12 -2.92 30.18 0.58
CA LEU A 12 -3.91 31.25 0.52
C LEU A 12 -3.58 32.20 -0.64
N VAL A 13 -4.56 32.41 -1.49
CA VAL A 13 -4.50 33.42 -2.55
C VAL A 13 -5.72 34.32 -2.40
N GLY A 14 -5.50 35.60 -2.11
CA GLY A 14 -6.60 36.56 -1.88
C GLY A 14 -7.53 36.18 -0.73
N GLY A 15 -7.01 35.48 0.31
CA GLY A 15 -7.81 35.00 1.44
C GLY A 15 -8.56 33.68 1.20
N THR A 16 -8.50 33.12 0.00
CA THR A 16 -9.13 31.84 -0.35
C THR A 16 -8.12 30.70 -0.32
N ALA A 17 -8.51 29.56 0.24
CA ALA A 17 -7.68 28.35 0.25
C ALA A 17 -7.61 27.79 -1.20
N VAL A 18 -6.38 27.56 -1.67
CA VAL A 18 -6.12 26.98 -2.99
C VAL A 18 -5.17 25.80 -2.87
N VAL A 19 -5.28 24.85 -3.77
CA VAL A 19 -4.36 23.71 -3.85
C VAL A 19 -3.08 24.16 -4.55
N ILE A 20 -1.94 24.13 -3.83
CA ILE A 20 -0.61 24.47 -4.37
C ILE A 20 0.10 23.21 -4.88
N TYR A 21 0.21 22.19 -4.04
CA TYR A 21 0.87 20.93 -4.37
C TYR A 21 -0.06 19.73 -4.15
N GLY A 22 -1.09 19.58 -5.00
CA GLY A 22 -2.09 18.53 -4.87
C GLY A 22 -1.51 17.12 -4.87
N LEU A 23 -0.41 16.87 -5.58
CA LEU A 23 0.28 15.58 -5.62
C LEU A 23 0.88 15.14 -4.26
N ARG A 24 1.01 16.06 -3.31
CA ARG A 24 1.47 15.76 -1.95
C ARG A 24 0.32 15.39 -1.00
N CYS A 25 -0.92 15.59 -1.42
CA CYS A 25 -2.08 15.25 -0.61
C CYS A 25 -2.21 13.72 -0.48
N VAL A 26 -2.28 13.24 0.74
CA VAL A 26 -2.49 11.82 1.08
C VAL A 26 -3.93 11.54 1.55
N GLY A 27 -4.81 12.55 1.55
CA GLY A 27 -6.23 12.37 1.85
C GLY A 27 -6.60 12.23 3.33
N HIS A 28 -5.76 12.70 4.28
CA HIS A 28 -6.05 12.56 5.73
C HIS A 28 -7.15 13.49 6.27
N ALA A 29 -7.71 14.37 5.45
CA ALA A 29 -8.86 15.25 5.72
C ALA A 29 -8.73 16.25 6.90
N ARG A 30 -7.60 16.38 7.55
CA ARG A 30 -7.41 17.33 8.68
C ARG A 30 -7.72 18.80 8.31
N CYS A 31 -7.49 19.17 7.06
CA CYS A 31 -7.83 20.51 6.56
C CYS A 31 -9.33 20.74 6.47
N GLU A 32 -10.12 19.69 6.20
CA GLU A 32 -11.58 19.69 6.21
C GLU A 32 -12.10 19.80 7.64
N GLU A 33 -11.61 18.96 8.56
CA GLU A 33 -12.00 18.93 9.99
C GLU A 33 -11.81 20.30 10.69
N VAL A 34 -10.75 21.04 10.34
CA VAL A 34 -10.44 22.35 10.98
C VAL A 34 -10.90 23.54 10.16
N CYS A 35 -11.59 23.35 9.05
CA CYS A 35 -12.06 24.45 8.22
C CYS A 35 -13.18 25.21 8.91
N PRO A 36 -13.00 26.49 9.31
CA PRO A 36 -13.99 27.20 10.11
C PRO A 36 -15.28 27.53 9.34
N VAL A 37 -15.23 27.42 8.01
CA VAL A 37 -16.36 27.74 7.11
C VAL A 37 -16.85 26.53 6.32
N GLY A 38 -16.32 25.33 6.60
CA GLY A 38 -16.70 24.10 5.88
C GLY A 38 -16.43 24.14 4.36
N GLY A 39 -15.54 25.02 3.91
CA GLY A 39 -15.27 25.25 2.49
C GLY A 39 -14.20 24.33 1.89
N ILE A 40 -13.74 23.31 2.62
CA ILE A 40 -12.77 22.32 2.12
C ILE A 40 -13.36 20.94 2.28
N GLU A 41 -13.41 20.21 1.18
CA GLU A 41 -13.77 18.80 1.15
C GLU A 41 -12.58 18.00 0.60
N VAL A 42 -12.27 16.88 1.25
CA VAL A 42 -11.18 15.99 0.85
C VAL A 42 -11.77 14.67 0.38
N GLY A 43 -11.79 14.49 -0.91
CA GLY A 43 -12.29 13.28 -1.57
C GLY A 43 -11.28 12.67 -2.54
N VAL A 44 -11.59 11.51 -3.03
CA VAL A 44 -10.81 10.81 -4.08
C VAL A 44 -11.14 11.28 -5.50
N GLY A 45 -11.96 12.32 -5.63
CA GLY A 45 -12.50 12.80 -6.90
C GLY A 45 -13.58 11.87 -7.45
N ASP A 46 -13.90 12.02 -8.73
CA ASP A 46 -14.82 11.10 -9.39
C ASP A 46 -14.15 9.74 -9.61
N LEU A 47 -14.51 8.77 -8.75
CA LEU A 47 -13.99 7.40 -8.82
C LEU A 47 -14.33 6.71 -10.14
N LYS A 48 -15.45 7.07 -10.77
CA LYS A 48 -15.89 6.50 -12.05
C LYS A 48 -14.96 6.87 -13.20
N SER A 49 -14.27 8.00 -13.11
CA SER A 49 -13.29 8.45 -14.11
C SER A 49 -11.89 7.85 -13.89
N ARG A 50 -11.63 7.23 -12.76
CA ARG A 50 -10.31 6.72 -12.38
C ARG A 50 -10.08 5.29 -12.85
N LYS A 51 -9.15 5.11 -13.78
CA LYS A 51 -8.72 3.78 -14.30
C LYS A 51 -7.95 2.92 -13.28
N ASP A 52 -7.63 3.48 -12.12
CA ASP A 52 -6.79 2.86 -11.11
C ASP A 52 -7.54 2.51 -9.80
N VAL A 53 -8.88 2.61 -9.83
CA VAL A 53 -9.77 2.25 -8.72
C VAL A 53 -10.94 1.42 -9.27
N PRO A 54 -11.31 0.30 -8.61
CA PRO A 54 -12.49 -0.45 -8.99
C PRO A 54 -13.77 0.40 -8.93
N LEU A 55 -14.74 0.10 -9.76
CA LEU A 55 -16.08 0.66 -9.63
C LEU A 55 -16.74 0.07 -8.39
N LEU A 56 -17.08 0.94 -7.44
CA LEU A 56 -17.66 0.58 -6.15
C LEU A 56 -18.97 1.33 -5.94
N ASP A 57 -19.93 0.67 -5.30
CA ASP A 57 -21.12 1.32 -4.74
C ASP A 57 -20.83 1.94 -3.35
N ASP A 58 -21.86 2.50 -2.73
CA ASP A 58 -21.74 3.16 -1.42
C ASP A 58 -21.40 2.18 -0.28
N GLU A 59 -21.63 0.88 -0.49
CA GLU A 59 -21.29 -0.19 0.46
C GLU A 59 -19.91 -0.83 0.14
N MET A 60 -19.14 -0.24 -0.78
CA MET A 60 -17.85 -0.74 -1.24
C MET A 60 -17.93 -2.06 -2.03
N GLN A 61 -19.12 -2.43 -2.55
CA GLN A 61 -19.29 -3.58 -3.42
C GLN A 61 -18.87 -3.25 -4.86
N THR A 62 -18.22 -4.20 -5.50
CA THR A 62 -17.84 -4.13 -6.91
C THR A 62 -19.04 -4.41 -7.83
N ASN A 63 -18.82 -4.36 -9.15
CA ASN A 63 -19.78 -4.84 -10.14
C ASN A 63 -20.13 -6.34 -9.97
N LEU A 64 -19.28 -7.11 -9.28
CA LEU A 64 -19.55 -8.51 -8.96
C LEU A 64 -20.41 -8.57 -7.68
N PRO A 65 -21.65 -9.14 -7.75
CA PRO A 65 -22.52 -9.19 -6.59
C PRO A 65 -21.88 -9.91 -5.41
N ARG A 66 -21.88 -9.28 -4.21
CA ARG A 66 -21.31 -9.83 -2.96
C ARG A 66 -19.77 -9.91 -2.94
N VAL A 67 -19.09 -9.20 -3.84
CA VAL A 67 -17.65 -8.98 -3.78
C VAL A 67 -17.39 -7.52 -3.43
N PHE A 68 -16.74 -7.31 -2.30
CA PHE A 68 -16.44 -5.99 -1.73
C PHE A 68 -14.95 -5.70 -1.80
N VAL A 69 -14.62 -4.42 -1.77
CA VAL A 69 -13.24 -3.93 -1.67
C VAL A 69 -13.06 -3.18 -0.37
N ALA A 70 -11.96 -3.41 0.34
CA ALA A 70 -11.60 -2.65 1.52
C ALA A 70 -10.12 -2.25 1.51
N GLY A 71 -9.83 -1.04 1.99
CA GLY A 71 -8.47 -0.51 2.09
C GLY A 71 -8.01 0.24 0.85
N GLU A 72 -6.69 0.30 0.65
CA GLU A 72 -6.03 1.15 -0.36
C GLU A 72 -6.53 0.89 -1.79
N LEU A 73 -7.02 -0.31 -2.09
CA LEU A 73 -7.59 -0.65 -3.39
C LEU A 73 -8.78 0.25 -3.74
N GLY A 74 -9.56 0.69 -2.73
CA GLY A 74 -10.65 1.65 -2.87
C GLY A 74 -10.23 3.12 -3.03
N GLY A 75 -8.91 3.41 -3.10
CA GLY A 75 -8.40 4.74 -3.52
C GLY A 75 -7.58 5.52 -2.50
N ILE A 76 -7.75 5.33 -1.18
CA ILE A 76 -7.04 6.10 -0.14
C ILE A 76 -6.17 5.19 0.72
N ALA A 77 -4.87 5.52 0.77
CA ALA A 77 -3.84 4.74 1.46
C ALA A 77 -3.62 5.21 2.92
N LEU A 78 -4.66 5.15 3.76
CA LEU A 78 -4.57 5.47 5.19
C LEU A 78 -5.01 4.28 6.04
N VAL A 79 -4.30 4.02 7.15
CA VAL A 79 -4.62 2.94 8.09
C VAL A 79 -6.02 3.11 8.66
N LYS A 80 -6.39 4.34 9.07
CA LYS A 80 -7.75 4.68 9.55
C LYS A 80 -8.82 4.30 8.53
N ASN A 81 -8.66 4.76 7.28
CA ASN A 81 -9.65 4.47 6.24
C ASN A 81 -9.73 2.98 5.92
N ALA A 82 -8.59 2.30 5.87
CA ALA A 82 -8.54 0.87 5.63
C ALA A 82 -9.31 0.09 6.71
N ALA A 83 -9.09 0.41 7.98
CA ALA A 83 -9.80 -0.22 9.09
C ALA A 83 -11.30 0.07 9.06
N LEU A 84 -11.70 1.32 8.83
CA LEU A 84 -13.12 1.70 8.72
C LEU A 84 -13.82 1.01 7.54
N GLN A 85 -13.16 0.91 6.39
CA GLN A 85 -13.71 0.22 5.22
C GLN A 85 -13.85 -1.28 5.47
N GLY A 86 -12.85 -1.92 6.10
CA GLY A 86 -12.94 -3.34 6.50
C GLY A 86 -14.14 -3.61 7.40
N ARG A 87 -14.40 -2.72 8.37
CA ARG A 87 -15.57 -2.78 9.23
C ARG A 87 -16.88 -2.62 8.42
N ARG A 88 -17.02 -1.56 7.63
CA ARG A 88 -18.22 -1.26 6.85
C ARG A 88 -18.61 -2.37 5.87
N THR A 89 -17.64 -2.97 5.21
CA THR A 89 -17.91 -4.09 4.28
C THR A 89 -18.51 -5.28 5.00
N VAL A 90 -18.08 -5.58 6.23
CA VAL A 90 -18.65 -6.71 7.00
C VAL A 90 -20.02 -6.34 7.57
N GLU A 91 -20.23 -5.09 8.01
CA GLU A 91 -21.56 -4.60 8.43
C GLU A 91 -22.58 -4.77 7.30
N ALA A 92 -22.24 -4.38 6.05
CA ALA A 92 -23.09 -4.60 4.88
C ALA A 92 -23.34 -6.09 4.59
N VAL A 93 -22.34 -6.96 4.79
CA VAL A 93 -22.52 -8.42 4.67
C VAL A 93 -23.50 -8.95 5.71
N VAL A 94 -23.39 -8.52 6.97
CA VAL A 94 -24.27 -8.92 8.07
C VAL A 94 -25.72 -8.51 7.78
N GLU A 95 -25.96 -7.27 7.38
CA GLU A 95 -27.30 -6.77 7.02
C GLU A 95 -27.93 -7.61 5.91
N ARG A 96 -27.17 -7.98 4.89
CA ARG A 96 -27.64 -8.82 3.77
C ARG A 96 -27.96 -10.24 4.20
N ILE A 97 -27.16 -10.83 5.11
CA ILE A 97 -27.42 -12.17 5.65
C ILE A 97 -28.69 -12.15 6.48
N GLN A 98 -28.85 -11.16 7.38
CA GLN A 98 -30.03 -11.01 8.23
C GLN A 98 -31.28 -10.76 7.40
N GLY A 99 -31.21 -9.87 6.40
CA GLY A 99 -32.35 -9.52 5.55
C GLY A 99 -32.86 -10.67 4.67
N THR A 100 -32.02 -11.67 4.39
CA THR A 100 -32.41 -12.81 3.54
C THR A 100 -32.81 -14.06 4.32
N GLY A 101 -32.51 -14.14 5.63
CA GLY A 101 -32.75 -15.33 6.46
C GLY A 101 -32.01 -16.59 6.00
N TYR A 102 -31.13 -16.45 5.02
CA TYR A 102 -30.45 -17.59 4.38
C TYR A 102 -29.28 -18.08 5.24
N LYS A 103 -29.23 -19.39 5.48
CA LYS A 103 -28.08 -20.07 6.08
C LYS A 103 -27.16 -20.60 4.98
N ALA A 104 -25.85 -20.42 5.14
CA ALA A 104 -24.88 -21.00 4.21
C ALA A 104 -25.03 -22.53 4.15
N ALA A 105 -24.84 -23.10 2.97
CA ALA A 105 -24.81 -24.55 2.80
C ALA A 105 -23.60 -25.13 3.56
N PRO A 106 -23.68 -26.39 4.02
CA PRO A 106 -22.53 -27.04 4.65
C PRO A 106 -21.28 -26.94 3.78
N GLY A 107 -20.15 -26.56 4.40
CA GLY A 107 -18.89 -26.34 3.69
C GLY A 107 -18.77 -25.01 2.92
N THR A 108 -19.76 -24.11 3.03
CA THR A 108 -19.70 -22.77 2.44
C THR A 108 -19.56 -21.74 3.55
N LEU A 109 -18.55 -20.89 3.46
CA LEU A 109 -18.34 -19.75 4.38
C LEU A 109 -19.35 -18.63 4.11
N ASP A 110 -19.74 -17.91 5.15
CA ASP A 110 -20.48 -16.66 4.98
C ASP A 110 -19.61 -15.59 4.32
N LEU A 111 -18.32 -15.58 4.68
CA LEU A 111 -17.37 -14.57 4.23
C LEU A 111 -15.97 -15.14 4.03
N LEU A 112 -15.33 -14.81 2.90
CA LEU A 112 -13.90 -15.00 2.70
C LEU A 112 -13.21 -13.64 2.58
N ILE A 113 -12.15 -13.43 3.34
CA ILE A 113 -11.37 -12.18 3.38
C ILE A 113 -10.02 -12.44 2.74
N ILE A 114 -9.63 -11.61 1.77
CA ILE A 114 -8.35 -11.75 1.06
C ILE A 114 -7.43 -10.60 1.45
N GLY A 115 -6.42 -10.92 2.25
CA GLY A 115 -5.41 -10.01 2.79
C GLY A 115 -5.55 -9.76 4.29
N ALA A 116 -4.43 -9.75 5.03
CA ALA A 116 -4.32 -9.45 6.45
C ALA A 116 -3.58 -8.12 6.75
N GLY A 117 -3.79 -7.12 5.89
CA GLY A 117 -3.48 -5.72 6.20
C GLY A 117 -4.54 -5.09 7.12
N PRO A 118 -4.44 -3.79 7.43
CA PRO A 118 -5.37 -3.11 8.35
C PRO A 118 -6.86 -3.30 8.01
N ALA A 119 -7.20 -3.33 6.70
CA ALA A 119 -8.57 -3.55 6.26
C ALA A 119 -9.05 -4.98 6.53
N GLY A 120 -8.23 -5.98 6.16
CA GLY A 120 -8.57 -7.39 6.37
C GLY A 120 -8.61 -7.78 7.85
N LEU A 121 -7.72 -7.21 8.68
CA LEU A 121 -7.74 -7.41 10.13
C LEU A 121 -9.02 -6.85 10.76
N SER A 122 -9.42 -5.63 10.37
CA SER A 122 -10.67 -5.03 10.82
C SER A 122 -11.88 -5.83 10.34
N ALA A 123 -11.90 -6.30 9.09
CA ALA A 123 -12.94 -7.17 8.56
C ALA A 123 -13.01 -8.51 9.33
N SER A 124 -11.87 -9.13 9.63
CA SER A 124 -11.80 -10.38 10.40
C SER A 124 -12.33 -10.22 11.82
N LEU A 125 -11.99 -9.10 12.48
CA LEU A 125 -12.51 -8.77 13.81
C LEU A 125 -14.04 -8.65 13.77
N MET A 126 -14.59 -7.92 12.82
CA MET A 126 -16.03 -7.75 12.67
C MET A 126 -16.74 -9.06 12.31
N ALA A 127 -16.16 -9.86 11.41
CA ALA A 127 -16.71 -11.19 11.09
C ALA A 127 -16.80 -12.09 12.33
N LYS A 128 -15.74 -12.12 13.13
CA LYS A 128 -15.72 -12.83 14.42
C LYS A 128 -16.75 -12.31 15.40
N THR A 129 -16.85 -10.99 15.55
CA THR A 129 -17.79 -10.31 16.46
C THR A 129 -19.25 -10.65 16.13
N HIS A 130 -19.57 -10.72 14.85
CA HIS A 130 -20.92 -11.06 14.39
C HIS A 130 -21.17 -12.57 14.24
N GLY A 131 -20.21 -13.42 14.60
CA GLY A 131 -20.36 -14.88 14.57
C GLY A 131 -20.48 -15.45 13.15
N LEU A 132 -19.94 -14.77 12.14
CA LEU A 132 -19.92 -15.29 10.78
C LEU A 132 -18.96 -16.46 10.66
N SER A 133 -19.32 -17.45 9.84
CA SER A 133 -18.36 -18.45 9.37
C SER A 133 -17.44 -17.79 8.34
N TYR A 134 -16.16 -17.62 8.68
CA TYR A 134 -15.22 -16.91 7.82
C TYR A 134 -13.82 -17.57 7.80
N ALA A 135 -13.04 -17.23 6.77
CA ALA A 135 -11.60 -17.41 6.75
C ALA A 135 -10.96 -16.14 6.17
N ALA A 136 -9.70 -15.88 6.55
CA ALA A 136 -8.90 -14.83 5.96
C ALA A 136 -7.62 -15.44 5.37
N LEU A 137 -7.29 -15.09 4.12
CA LEU A 137 -6.10 -15.57 3.42
C LEU A 137 -5.09 -14.42 3.30
N GLU A 138 -3.85 -14.69 3.69
CA GLU A 138 -2.74 -13.74 3.54
C GLU A 138 -1.62 -14.41 2.72
N LYS A 139 -1.14 -13.73 1.69
CA LYS A 139 -0.08 -14.24 0.80
C LYS A 139 1.30 -14.28 1.44
N GLU A 140 1.53 -13.39 2.42
CA GLU A 140 2.79 -13.31 3.17
C GLU A 140 2.76 -14.28 4.36
N ASP A 141 3.93 -14.58 4.91
CA ASP A 141 4.08 -15.42 6.10
C ASP A 141 3.73 -14.69 7.41
N SER A 142 3.28 -13.44 7.31
CA SER A 142 2.93 -12.59 8.45
C SER A 142 1.89 -11.55 8.08
N LEU A 143 1.22 -11.02 9.10
CA LEU A 143 0.21 -9.96 8.95
C LEU A 143 0.83 -8.56 8.71
N GLY A 144 -0.03 -7.58 8.38
CA GLY A 144 0.33 -6.16 8.28
C GLY A 144 0.30 -5.60 6.85
N GLY A 145 0.20 -6.45 5.82
CA GLY A 145 0.12 -6.04 4.42
C GLY A 145 1.29 -5.15 4.03
N ALA A 146 1.03 -3.96 3.45
CA ALA A 146 2.10 -3.05 3.02
C ALA A 146 3.02 -2.58 4.17
N ILE A 147 2.52 -2.51 5.41
CA ILE A 147 3.27 -2.07 6.59
C ILE A 147 4.38 -3.06 6.93
N LEU A 148 4.15 -4.36 6.74
CA LEU A 148 5.15 -5.41 6.95
C LEU A 148 6.45 -5.13 6.17
N HIS A 149 6.34 -4.52 5.00
CA HIS A 149 7.45 -4.26 4.09
C HIS A 149 8.10 -2.89 4.26
N TYR A 150 7.66 -2.09 5.23
CA TYR A 150 8.31 -0.81 5.51
C TYR A 150 9.68 -1.01 6.14
N PRO A 151 10.62 -0.09 5.92
CA PRO A 151 11.89 -0.08 6.63
C PRO A 151 11.70 -0.09 8.15
N ARG A 152 12.70 -0.63 8.86
CA ARG A 152 12.74 -0.63 10.31
C ARG A 152 12.57 0.79 10.87
N ARG A 153 11.81 0.93 11.96
CA ARG A 153 11.49 2.20 12.64
C ARG A 153 10.81 3.26 11.78
N LYS A 154 10.25 2.86 10.62
CA LYS A 154 9.46 3.82 9.86
C LYS A 154 8.22 4.23 10.63
N MET A 155 7.99 5.55 10.72
CA MET A 155 6.77 6.10 11.29
C MET A 155 5.61 5.91 10.32
N VAL A 156 4.51 5.40 10.84
CA VAL A 156 3.26 5.13 10.13
C VAL A 156 2.19 6.03 10.69
N LEU A 157 1.62 6.89 9.86
CA LEU A 157 0.49 7.73 10.24
C LEU A 157 -0.76 6.84 10.30
N THR A 158 -1.37 6.75 11.48
CA THR A 158 -2.58 5.95 11.69
C THR A 158 -3.81 6.81 11.84
N GLN A 159 -3.66 7.96 12.50
CA GLN A 159 -4.73 8.71 13.16
C GLN A 159 -5.51 7.81 14.16
N PRO A 160 -6.13 8.38 15.19
CA PRO A 160 -6.96 7.57 16.08
C PRO A 160 -8.08 6.87 15.30
N VAL A 161 -8.21 5.57 15.49
CA VAL A 161 -9.28 4.76 14.89
C VAL A 161 -9.83 3.77 15.90
N ASP A 162 -11.16 3.73 15.99
CA ASP A 162 -11.89 2.77 16.80
C ASP A 162 -11.88 1.40 16.12
N LEU A 163 -11.44 0.38 16.85
CA LEU A 163 -11.45 -1.03 16.47
C LEU A 163 -12.38 -1.82 17.40
N SER A 164 -13.49 -1.21 17.84
CA SER A 164 -14.46 -1.89 18.70
C SER A 164 -14.94 -3.20 18.07
N PRO A 165 -15.19 -4.24 18.89
CA PRO A 165 -15.20 -4.22 20.37
C PRO A 165 -13.84 -4.42 21.05
N TRP A 166 -12.73 -4.61 20.29
CA TRP A 166 -11.43 -4.92 20.89
C TRP A 166 -10.77 -3.69 21.55
N GLY A 167 -10.81 -2.52 20.93
CA GLY A 167 -10.14 -1.31 21.41
C GLY A 167 -9.95 -0.28 20.34
N ALA A 168 -8.82 0.45 20.37
CA ALA A 168 -8.53 1.50 19.40
C ALA A 168 -7.03 1.64 19.12
N LEU A 169 -6.67 2.12 17.93
CA LEU A 169 -5.39 2.78 17.68
C LEU A 169 -5.51 4.21 18.21
N SER A 170 -4.92 4.48 19.37
CA SER A 170 -5.11 5.75 20.09
C SER A 170 -4.12 6.85 19.69
N ARG A 171 -3.00 6.49 19.05
CA ARG A 171 -1.95 7.42 18.65
C ARG A 171 -2.15 7.89 17.21
N GLU A 172 -1.66 9.09 16.90
CA GLU A 172 -1.62 9.60 15.52
C GLU A 172 -0.58 8.89 14.67
N GLU A 173 0.53 8.47 15.29
CA GLU A 173 1.64 7.78 14.64
C GLU A 173 2.13 6.62 15.51
N TYR A 174 2.59 5.57 14.84
CA TYR A 174 3.27 4.42 15.43
C TYR A 174 4.56 4.17 14.65
N THR A 175 5.56 3.57 15.31
CA THR A 175 6.60 2.91 14.54
C THR A 175 6.00 1.70 13.81
N LYS A 176 6.64 1.23 12.74
CA LYS A 176 6.23 0.00 12.06
C LYS A 176 6.07 -1.15 13.04
N GLU A 177 7.06 -1.33 13.91
CA GLU A 177 7.14 -2.42 14.88
C GLU A 177 6.00 -2.35 15.89
N ASP A 178 5.81 -1.19 16.53
CA ASP A 178 4.72 -0.98 17.50
C ASP A 178 3.34 -1.26 16.87
N LEU A 179 3.15 -0.86 15.61
CA LEU A 179 1.88 -1.08 14.93
C LEU A 179 1.65 -2.55 14.58
N LEU A 180 2.69 -3.27 14.16
CA LEU A 180 2.62 -4.71 13.94
C LEU A 180 2.35 -5.47 15.24
N ASP A 181 2.96 -5.07 16.34
CA ASP A 181 2.70 -5.65 17.67
C ASP A 181 1.25 -5.44 18.11
N VAL A 182 0.69 -4.25 17.87
CA VAL A 182 -0.74 -3.98 18.11
C VAL A 182 -1.62 -4.90 17.25
N PHE A 183 -1.30 -5.09 15.98
CA PHE A 183 -2.05 -5.99 15.10
C PHE A 183 -1.94 -7.47 15.53
N TRP A 184 -0.76 -7.91 15.96
CA TRP A 184 -0.59 -9.26 16.51
C TRP A 184 -1.41 -9.47 17.79
N ARG A 185 -1.46 -8.47 18.67
CA ARG A 185 -2.32 -8.52 19.86
C ARG A 185 -3.79 -8.61 19.48
N LEU A 186 -4.26 -7.79 18.53
CA LEU A 186 -5.63 -7.86 18.02
C LEU A 186 -5.98 -9.28 17.53
N VAL A 187 -5.08 -9.90 16.75
CA VAL A 187 -5.29 -11.26 16.22
C VAL A 187 -5.33 -12.29 17.33
N THR A 188 -4.37 -12.25 18.26
CA THR A 188 -4.23 -13.26 19.33
C THR A 188 -5.34 -13.16 20.38
N GLU A 189 -5.64 -11.95 20.85
CA GLU A 189 -6.66 -11.71 21.88
C GLU A 189 -8.06 -12.07 21.39
N ASN A 190 -8.33 -11.90 20.09
CA ASN A 190 -9.63 -12.25 19.49
C ASN A 190 -9.61 -13.60 18.78
N GLN A 191 -8.50 -14.33 18.76
CA GLN A 191 -8.37 -15.64 18.09
C GLN A 191 -8.86 -15.57 16.64
N LEU A 192 -8.41 -14.55 15.89
CA LEU A 192 -8.79 -14.38 14.50
C LEU A 192 -8.17 -15.49 13.63
N GLN A 193 -8.98 -16.05 12.72
CA GLN A 193 -8.54 -17.11 11.83
C GLN A 193 -7.94 -16.49 10.57
N ILE A 194 -6.62 -16.60 10.42
CA ILE A 194 -5.86 -16.08 9.27
C ILE A 194 -4.92 -17.18 8.78
N ASN A 195 -5.02 -17.53 7.52
CA ASN A 195 -4.16 -18.49 6.84
C ASN A 195 -3.03 -17.71 6.16
N PHE A 196 -1.82 -17.84 6.66
CA PHE A 196 -0.62 -17.21 6.12
C PHE A 196 0.04 -18.04 5.03
N GLY A 197 0.84 -17.41 4.16
CA GLY A 197 1.50 -18.07 3.04
C GLY A 197 0.52 -18.57 1.97
N GLU A 198 -0.71 -18.05 1.96
CA GLU A 198 -1.81 -18.55 1.16
C GLU A 198 -2.35 -17.48 0.19
N PRO A 199 -1.68 -17.25 -0.94
CA PRO A 199 -2.14 -16.32 -1.96
C PRO A 199 -3.39 -16.83 -2.69
N MET A 200 -4.39 -15.96 -2.91
CA MET A 200 -5.49 -16.24 -3.82
C MET A 200 -4.97 -16.27 -5.26
N GLU A 201 -5.29 -17.32 -6.00
CA GLU A 201 -4.91 -17.52 -7.40
C GLU A 201 -6.05 -17.25 -8.38
N SER A 202 -7.28 -17.59 -8.00
CA SER A 202 -8.46 -17.33 -8.82
C SER A 202 -9.72 -17.21 -7.98
N MET A 203 -10.74 -16.60 -8.56
CA MET A 203 -12.08 -16.51 -8.00
C MET A 203 -13.10 -16.62 -9.14
N GLU A 204 -14.07 -17.50 -9.00
CA GLU A 204 -15.16 -17.66 -9.94
C GLU A 204 -16.50 -17.79 -9.21
N ARG A 205 -17.59 -17.36 -9.85
CA ARG A 205 -18.93 -17.51 -9.30
C ARG A 205 -19.58 -18.78 -9.81
N LEU A 206 -19.99 -19.67 -8.90
CA LEU A 206 -20.62 -20.94 -9.22
C LEU A 206 -21.83 -21.18 -8.31
N ASN A 207 -22.99 -21.46 -8.89
CA ASN A 207 -24.21 -21.82 -8.15
C ASN A 207 -24.58 -20.88 -6.98
N GLY A 208 -24.36 -19.57 -7.17
CA GLY A 208 -24.75 -18.57 -6.19
C GLY A 208 -23.76 -18.28 -5.06
N HIS A 209 -22.59 -18.95 -5.04
CA HIS A 209 -21.46 -18.67 -4.17
C HIS A 209 -20.19 -18.45 -5.00
N TYR A 210 -19.12 -18.01 -4.36
CA TYR A 210 -17.79 -17.89 -4.96
C TYR A 210 -16.95 -19.09 -4.60
N VAL A 211 -16.26 -19.64 -5.60
CA VAL A 211 -15.19 -20.61 -5.46
C VAL A 211 -13.89 -19.85 -5.61
N VAL A 212 -13.12 -19.80 -4.54
CA VAL A 212 -11.82 -19.15 -4.50
C VAL A 212 -10.75 -20.21 -4.35
N ARG A 213 -9.81 -20.25 -5.30
CA ARG A 213 -8.66 -21.15 -5.23
C ARG A 213 -7.46 -20.40 -4.73
N SER A 214 -6.84 -20.94 -3.73
CA SER A 214 -5.52 -20.54 -3.26
C SER A 214 -4.48 -21.55 -3.75
N LYS A 215 -3.22 -21.31 -3.42
CA LYS A 215 -2.15 -22.26 -3.70
C LYS A 215 -2.34 -23.62 -2.97
N LEU A 216 -3.05 -23.62 -1.84
CA LEU A 216 -3.15 -24.78 -0.94
C LEU A 216 -4.52 -25.44 -0.98
N GLU A 217 -5.60 -24.65 -1.03
CA GLU A 217 -6.98 -25.14 -0.86
C GLU A 217 -7.99 -24.43 -1.78
N GLU A 218 -9.20 -24.99 -1.85
CA GLU A 218 -10.37 -24.40 -2.48
C GLU A 218 -11.37 -23.99 -1.39
N TYR A 219 -11.77 -22.73 -1.42
CA TYR A 219 -12.75 -22.14 -0.50
C TYR A 219 -14.05 -21.85 -1.23
N ARG A 220 -15.16 -22.16 -0.58
CA ARG A 220 -16.48 -21.74 -1.03
C ARG A 220 -17.01 -20.70 -0.09
N ALA A 221 -17.34 -19.52 -0.62
CA ALA A 221 -17.82 -18.41 0.19
C ALA A 221 -19.00 -17.71 -0.47
N ARG A 222 -19.90 -17.21 0.36
CA ARG A 222 -21.07 -16.47 -0.09
C ARG A 222 -20.71 -15.03 -0.44
N HIS A 223 -19.84 -14.45 0.35
CA HIS A 223 -19.32 -13.09 0.18
C HIS A 223 -17.79 -13.11 0.18
N VAL A 224 -17.18 -12.16 -0.53
CA VAL A 224 -15.73 -12.02 -0.58
C VAL A 224 -15.37 -10.55 -0.30
N VAL A 225 -14.41 -10.31 0.58
CA VAL A 225 -13.80 -8.99 0.81
C VAL A 225 -12.37 -9.00 0.28
N LEU A 226 -12.11 -8.18 -0.73
CA LEU A 226 -10.78 -7.98 -1.32
C LEU A 226 -10.05 -6.88 -0.57
N ALA A 227 -9.21 -7.25 0.40
CA ALA A 227 -8.38 -6.37 1.21
C ALA A 227 -6.89 -6.42 0.80
N ILE A 228 -6.64 -6.65 -0.48
CA ILE A 228 -5.31 -6.96 -1.06
C ILE A 228 -4.40 -5.74 -1.26
N GLY A 229 -4.89 -4.53 -0.98
CA GLY A 229 -4.16 -3.28 -1.19
C GLY A 229 -3.86 -3.01 -2.68
N ARG A 230 -3.05 -1.98 -2.96
CA ARG A 230 -2.69 -1.56 -4.33
C ARG A 230 -1.24 -1.85 -4.69
N ARG A 231 -0.39 -2.14 -3.71
CA ARG A 231 1.05 -2.23 -3.94
C ARG A 231 1.43 -3.33 -4.92
N GLY A 232 0.67 -4.44 -4.95
CA GLY A 232 0.92 -5.58 -5.83
C GLY A 232 2.34 -6.15 -5.67
N SER A 233 2.90 -6.64 -6.77
CA SER A 233 4.29 -7.09 -6.84
C SER A 233 5.23 -5.92 -7.18
N PRO A 234 6.48 -5.92 -6.69
CA PRO A 234 7.46 -4.94 -7.13
C PRO A 234 7.59 -4.94 -8.65
N ARG A 235 7.68 -3.74 -9.23
CA ARG A 235 7.92 -3.60 -10.67
C ARG A 235 9.34 -4.00 -10.98
N LYS A 236 9.48 -5.03 -11.80
CA LYS A 236 10.76 -5.39 -12.39
C LYS A 236 11.16 -4.40 -13.48
N LEU A 237 12.45 -4.19 -13.63
CA LEU A 237 13.02 -3.30 -14.66
C LEU A 237 13.20 -4.02 -15.99
N GLY A 238 13.34 -5.36 -15.95
CA GLY A 238 13.57 -6.20 -17.12
C GLY A 238 14.97 -6.06 -17.69
N VAL A 239 15.93 -5.76 -16.84
CA VAL A 239 17.34 -5.59 -17.23
C VAL A 239 18.15 -6.87 -16.96
N PRO A 240 19.20 -7.16 -17.74
CA PRO A 240 20.11 -8.26 -17.45
C PRO A 240 20.69 -8.18 -16.03
N GLY A 241 20.75 -9.30 -15.32
CA GLY A 241 21.26 -9.41 -13.96
C GLY A 241 20.30 -8.92 -12.87
N GLU A 242 19.06 -8.58 -13.20
CA GLU A 242 18.06 -8.16 -12.21
C GLU A 242 17.71 -9.28 -11.20
N GLU A 243 17.94 -10.54 -11.56
CA GLU A 243 17.72 -11.72 -10.70
C GLU A 243 18.88 -12.01 -9.75
N LEU A 244 19.98 -11.29 -9.82
CA LEU A 244 21.13 -11.48 -8.93
C LEU A 244 20.71 -11.24 -7.46
N PRO A 245 21.25 -12.00 -6.49
CA PRO A 245 20.89 -11.90 -5.07
C PRO A 245 21.13 -10.51 -4.45
N LYS A 246 22.00 -9.69 -5.07
CA LYS A 246 22.27 -8.32 -4.64
C LYS A 246 21.17 -7.32 -5.02
N VAL A 247 20.20 -7.71 -5.87
CA VAL A 247 19.09 -6.84 -6.29
C VAL A 247 17.91 -7.02 -5.36
N MET A 248 17.52 -5.95 -4.70
CA MET A 248 16.47 -5.93 -3.70
C MET A 248 15.38 -4.94 -4.05
N TYR A 249 14.12 -5.33 -3.79
CA TYR A 249 12.94 -4.49 -4.03
C TYR A 249 12.41 -3.84 -2.74
N ARG A 250 13.14 -4.01 -1.63
CA ARG A 250 12.83 -3.44 -0.33
C ARG A 250 14.10 -3.26 0.50
N LEU A 251 14.14 -2.22 1.30
CA LEU A 251 15.12 -2.04 2.35
C LEU A 251 14.48 -2.43 3.68
N VAL A 252 14.92 -3.52 4.27
CA VAL A 252 14.39 -3.98 5.57
C VAL A 252 15.06 -3.21 6.70
N ASP A 253 16.38 -3.17 6.70
CA ASP A 253 17.19 -2.52 7.72
C ASP A 253 18.42 -1.86 7.10
N ALA A 254 18.51 -0.55 7.21
CA ALA A 254 19.67 0.20 6.69
C ALA A 254 20.95 -0.05 7.50
N GLU A 255 20.81 -0.39 8.80
CA GLU A 255 21.95 -0.64 9.70
C GLU A 255 22.75 -1.90 9.29
N SER A 256 22.16 -2.78 8.49
CA SER A 256 22.82 -3.98 7.96
C SER A 256 23.86 -3.69 6.86
N TYR A 257 23.92 -2.44 6.38
CA TYR A 257 24.81 -2.05 5.29
C TYR A 257 25.81 -1.02 5.78
N SER A 258 27.08 -1.34 5.75
CA SER A 258 28.19 -0.41 6.03
C SER A 258 29.36 -0.71 5.10
N LYS A 259 30.09 0.34 4.69
CA LYS A 259 31.23 0.26 3.76
C LYS A 259 30.85 -0.41 2.43
N LYS A 260 29.67 -0.06 1.88
CA LYS A 260 29.12 -0.64 0.66
C LYS A 260 28.91 0.42 -0.41
N HIS A 261 29.05 -0.01 -1.67
CA HIS A 261 28.65 0.76 -2.85
C HIS A 261 27.20 0.40 -3.19
N LEU A 262 26.29 1.33 -3.00
CA LEU A 262 24.83 1.10 -3.03
C LEU A 262 24.20 1.92 -4.15
N LEU A 263 23.40 1.28 -4.99
CA LEU A 263 22.58 1.96 -5.97
C LEU A 263 21.11 1.88 -5.55
N ILE A 264 20.45 3.01 -5.48
CA ILE A 264 19.00 3.12 -5.33
C ILE A 264 18.41 3.53 -6.67
N VAL A 265 17.45 2.77 -7.19
CA VAL A 265 16.74 3.06 -8.44
C VAL A 265 15.31 3.47 -8.13
N GLY A 266 14.98 4.73 -8.38
CA GLY A 266 13.64 5.28 -8.16
C GLY A 266 13.64 6.74 -7.74
N GLY A 267 12.49 7.39 -7.77
CA GLY A 267 12.36 8.82 -7.46
C GLY A 267 11.13 9.18 -6.62
N GLY A 268 10.59 8.21 -5.88
CA GLY A 268 9.52 8.40 -4.91
C GLY A 268 10.03 8.40 -3.46
N ASP A 269 9.14 8.65 -2.51
CA ASP A 269 9.48 8.71 -1.08
C ASP A 269 10.23 7.46 -0.59
N SER A 270 9.85 6.27 -1.03
CA SER A 270 10.52 5.03 -0.62
C SER A 270 11.99 4.98 -1.07
N ALA A 271 12.30 5.44 -2.28
CA ALA A 271 13.66 5.51 -2.78
C ALA A 271 14.49 6.54 -1.98
N VAL A 272 13.92 7.71 -1.75
CA VAL A 272 14.57 8.79 -1.01
C VAL A 272 14.78 8.42 0.46
N GLU A 273 13.79 7.84 1.11
CA GLU A 273 13.91 7.34 2.50
C GLU A 273 14.99 6.26 2.62
N ALA A 274 15.09 5.36 1.64
CA ALA A 274 16.15 4.35 1.59
C ALA A 274 17.52 5.00 1.41
N ALA A 275 17.67 5.95 0.48
CA ALA A 275 18.92 6.68 0.28
C ALA A 275 19.37 7.42 1.54
N ILE A 276 18.42 8.12 2.22
CA ILE A 276 18.70 8.82 3.48
C ILE A 276 19.12 7.83 4.59
N GLY A 277 18.44 6.69 4.70
CA GLY A 277 18.74 5.67 5.71
C GLY A 277 20.14 5.05 5.51
N LEU A 278 20.44 4.68 4.29
CA LEU A 278 21.73 4.06 3.92
C LEU A 278 22.91 5.04 3.99
N ALA A 279 22.70 6.31 3.61
CA ALA A 279 23.73 7.36 3.70
C ALA A 279 24.08 7.77 5.13
N ARG A 280 23.27 7.41 6.11
CA ARG A 280 23.54 7.62 7.54
C ARG A 280 24.42 6.53 8.15
N GLN A 281 24.56 5.41 7.46
CA GLN A 281 25.40 4.31 7.92
C GLN A 281 26.86 4.58 7.56
N THR A 282 27.75 3.94 8.33
CA THR A 282 29.19 4.20 8.24
C THR A 282 29.76 3.86 6.86
N ASP A 283 30.39 4.84 6.23
CA ASP A 283 31.21 4.72 5.02
C ASP A 283 30.51 4.05 3.81
N ASN A 284 29.20 4.19 3.68
CA ASN A 284 28.49 3.79 2.47
C ASN A 284 28.67 4.85 1.37
N GLU A 285 28.92 4.38 0.16
CA GLU A 285 28.81 5.17 -1.07
C GLU A 285 27.43 4.94 -1.68
N VAL A 286 26.56 5.94 -1.56
CA VAL A 286 25.16 5.83 -1.98
C VAL A 286 24.93 6.64 -3.26
N ALA A 287 24.41 6.00 -4.30
CA ALA A 287 23.97 6.65 -5.53
C ALA A 287 22.44 6.50 -5.69
N LEU A 288 21.77 7.56 -6.13
CA LEU A 288 20.33 7.59 -6.42
C LEU A 288 20.11 7.83 -7.91
N SER A 289 19.78 6.77 -8.64
CA SER A 289 19.41 6.83 -10.06
C SER A 289 17.91 7.08 -10.23
N TYR A 290 17.58 8.07 -11.04
CA TYR A 290 16.19 8.37 -11.37
C TYR A 290 16.05 8.79 -12.83
N ARG A 291 15.06 8.20 -13.52
CA ARG A 291 14.81 8.42 -14.96
C ARG A 291 14.39 9.84 -15.36
N LYS A 292 14.07 10.70 -14.39
CA LYS A 292 13.68 12.10 -14.63
C LYS A 292 14.75 13.05 -14.13
N GLU A 293 14.69 14.30 -14.58
CA GLU A 293 15.65 15.36 -14.28
C GLU A 293 15.69 15.82 -12.81
N LYS A 294 14.63 15.55 -12.04
CA LYS A 294 14.52 15.90 -10.62
C LYS A 294 13.45 15.10 -9.90
N LEU A 295 13.44 15.17 -8.57
CA LEU A 295 12.45 14.53 -7.72
C LEU A 295 11.17 15.37 -7.66
N PHE A 296 10.05 14.86 -8.20
CA PHE A 296 8.78 15.62 -8.30
C PHE A 296 7.73 15.21 -7.28
N ARG A 297 7.80 13.99 -6.75
CA ARG A 297 6.69 13.34 -6.03
C ARG A 297 7.03 12.95 -4.61
N ILE A 298 8.01 13.63 -4.03
CA ILE A 298 8.45 13.35 -2.66
C ILE A 298 7.88 14.38 -1.69
N LYS A 299 7.68 13.94 -0.46
CA LYS A 299 7.27 14.79 0.64
C LYS A 299 8.32 15.86 0.92
N LYS A 300 7.86 17.06 1.29
CA LYS A 300 8.75 18.18 1.59
C LYS A 300 9.87 17.83 2.59
N LYS A 301 9.50 17.13 3.68
CA LYS A 301 10.45 16.65 4.69
C LYS A 301 11.54 15.74 4.13
N ASN A 302 11.21 14.90 3.14
CA ASN A 302 12.16 14.03 2.46
C ASN A 302 13.02 14.83 1.48
N GLN A 303 12.43 15.80 0.79
CA GLN A 303 13.15 16.70 -0.11
C GLN A 303 14.23 17.49 0.64
N GLU A 304 13.88 18.16 1.73
CA GLU A 304 14.82 18.92 2.55
C GLU A 304 16.00 18.07 3.05
N LYS A 305 15.70 16.83 3.48
CA LYS A 305 16.74 15.93 3.99
C LYS A 305 17.68 15.40 2.91
N ILE A 306 17.14 15.05 1.74
CA ILE A 306 17.96 14.47 0.68
C ILE A 306 18.85 15.53 0.01
N GLU A 307 18.35 16.78 -0.14
CA GLU A 307 19.11 17.89 -0.68
C GLU A 307 20.35 18.17 0.18
N VAL A 308 20.21 18.19 1.51
CA VAL A 308 21.36 18.30 2.42
C VAL A 308 22.39 17.19 2.21
N LEU A 309 21.95 15.95 1.94
CA LEU A 309 22.86 14.82 1.70
C LEU A 309 23.51 14.89 0.31
N PHE A 310 22.84 15.47 -0.69
CA PHE A 310 23.44 15.77 -1.99
C PHE A 310 24.54 16.82 -1.86
N ASP A 311 24.26 17.93 -1.16
CA ASP A 311 25.24 19.01 -0.92
C ASP A 311 26.46 18.53 -0.13
N GLN A 312 26.26 17.58 0.79
CA GLN A 312 27.34 16.97 1.58
C GLN A 312 28.11 15.88 0.81
N GLY A 313 27.69 15.52 -0.42
CA GLY A 313 28.28 14.43 -1.18
C GLY A 313 28.04 13.01 -0.60
N LYS A 314 27.12 12.88 0.38
CA LYS A 314 26.79 11.60 1.01
C LYS A 314 25.85 10.74 0.17
N VAL A 315 25.11 11.36 -0.72
CA VAL A 315 24.32 10.69 -1.77
C VAL A 315 24.63 11.35 -3.10
N THR A 316 25.02 10.55 -4.09
CA THR A 316 25.26 11.03 -5.45
C THR A 316 23.98 10.94 -6.25
N PRO A 317 23.32 12.06 -6.63
CA PRO A 317 22.17 12.01 -7.52
C PRO A 317 22.64 11.74 -8.95
N ILE A 318 21.97 10.79 -9.63
CA ILE A 318 22.16 10.48 -11.03
C ILE A 318 20.78 10.58 -11.68
N PHE A 319 20.41 11.80 -12.04
CA PHE A 319 19.13 12.08 -12.67
C PHE A 319 19.18 11.81 -14.18
N SER A 320 17.99 11.71 -14.80
CA SER A 320 17.85 11.37 -16.23
C SER A 320 18.65 10.13 -16.63
N SER A 321 18.64 9.12 -15.75
CA SER A 321 19.40 7.87 -15.92
C SER A 321 18.50 6.65 -15.79
N ASN A 322 18.87 5.58 -16.49
CA ASN A 322 18.22 4.28 -16.42
C ASN A 322 19.24 3.21 -16.09
N LEU A 323 18.90 2.28 -15.21
CA LEU A 323 19.69 1.07 -14.99
C LEU A 323 19.57 0.20 -16.24
N ARG A 324 20.71 -0.20 -16.81
CA ARG A 324 20.81 -0.98 -18.03
C ARG A 324 21.18 -2.44 -17.78
N GLU A 325 22.12 -2.67 -16.88
CA GLU A 325 22.61 -4.00 -16.53
C GLU A 325 23.08 -4.04 -15.08
N VAL A 326 22.92 -5.18 -14.42
CA VAL A 326 23.51 -5.49 -13.11
C VAL A 326 24.48 -6.64 -13.27
N ARG A 327 25.74 -6.44 -12.83
CA ARG A 327 26.81 -7.46 -12.79
C ARG A 327 27.14 -7.79 -11.33
N GLU A 328 27.99 -8.77 -11.10
CA GLU A 328 28.34 -9.21 -9.74
C GLU A 328 28.90 -8.08 -8.85
N ASP A 329 29.78 -7.25 -9.42
CA ASP A 329 30.50 -6.19 -8.70
C ASP A 329 30.24 -4.77 -9.24
N ALA A 330 29.44 -4.62 -10.29
CA ALA A 330 29.17 -3.37 -10.97
C ALA A 330 27.71 -3.24 -11.42
N VAL A 331 27.35 -2.05 -11.85
CA VAL A 331 26.12 -1.73 -12.57
C VAL A 331 26.42 -0.81 -13.74
N GLU A 332 25.67 -0.93 -14.83
CA GLU A 332 25.68 0.00 -15.95
C GLU A 332 24.45 0.91 -15.90
N LEU A 333 24.70 2.20 -16.02
CA LEU A 333 23.67 3.24 -16.12
C LEU A 333 23.79 3.94 -17.46
N GLU A 334 22.64 4.10 -18.14
CA GLU A 334 22.52 4.94 -19.34
C GLU A 334 22.08 6.33 -18.91
N LEU A 335 22.82 7.35 -19.27
CA LEU A 335 22.56 8.76 -19.01
C LEU A 335 21.68 9.38 -20.11
N ALA A 336 21.25 10.64 -19.90
CA ALA A 336 20.37 11.36 -20.81
C ALA A 336 20.90 11.53 -22.24
N ASP A 337 22.21 11.64 -22.39
CA ASP A 337 22.92 11.80 -23.66
C ASP A 337 23.25 10.46 -24.34
N GLY A 338 22.85 9.34 -23.72
CA GLY A 338 23.12 7.98 -24.21
C GLY A 338 24.48 7.43 -23.76
N GLU A 339 25.23 8.19 -22.97
CA GLU A 339 26.50 7.69 -22.38
C GLU A 339 26.20 6.54 -21.42
N ILE A 340 26.98 5.48 -21.47
CA ILE A 340 26.91 4.35 -20.55
C ILE A 340 28.03 4.49 -19.54
N VAL A 341 27.65 4.58 -18.26
CA VAL A 341 28.58 4.71 -17.15
C VAL A 341 28.53 3.44 -16.30
N GLU A 342 29.67 2.81 -16.15
CA GLU A 342 29.84 1.71 -15.21
C GLU A 342 30.19 2.23 -13.82
N ARG A 343 29.54 1.66 -12.78
CA ARG A 343 29.83 1.98 -11.38
C ARG A 343 29.99 0.70 -10.57
N ARG A 344 31.02 0.68 -9.73
CA ARG A 344 31.15 -0.37 -8.70
C ARG A 344 29.89 -0.44 -7.85
N ASN A 345 29.43 -1.65 -7.53
CA ASN A 345 28.20 -1.85 -6.82
C ASN A 345 28.18 -3.16 -6.04
N ASP A 346 27.84 -3.07 -4.77
CA ASP A 346 27.62 -4.23 -3.90
C ASP A 346 26.13 -4.63 -3.82
N PHE A 347 25.19 -3.65 -3.81
CA PHE A 347 23.74 -3.89 -3.75
C PHE A 347 22.96 -2.86 -4.56
N VAL A 348 21.86 -3.33 -5.16
CA VAL A 348 20.90 -2.50 -5.89
C VAL A 348 19.56 -2.57 -5.18
N PHE A 349 18.96 -1.41 -4.86
CA PHE A 349 17.62 -1.31 -4.30
C PHE A 349 16.66 -0.70 -5.32
N VAL A 350 15.72 -1.48 -5.83
CA VAL A 350 14.78 -1.06 -6.87
C VAL A 350 13.46 -0.59 -6.25
N PHE A 351 13.21 0.72 -6.30
CA PHE A 351 11.98 1.37 -5.88
C PHE A 351 11.23 1.96 -7.07
N ALA A 352 11.07 1.18 -8.13
CA ALA A 352 10.37 1.58 -9.37
C ALA A 352 8.83 1.57 -9.25
N GLY A 353 8.31 1.45 -8.03
CA GLY A 353 6.89 1.27 -7.74
C GLY A 353 6.45 -0.19 -7.81
N GLY A 354 5.15 -0.44 -7.62
CA GLY A 354 4.55 -1.76 -7.77
C GLY A 354 3.79 -1.89 -9.09
N VAL A 355 3.53 -3.13 -9.47
CA VAL A 355 2.52 -3.48 -10.47
C VAL A 355 1.22 -3.73 -9.68
N PRO A 356 0.25 -2.82 -9.73
CA PRO A 356 -0.99 -3.02 -9.02
C PRO A 356 -1.72 -4.29 -9.48
N PRO A 357 -2.57 -4.89 -8.64
CA PRO A 357 -3.23 -6.15 -8.96
C PRO A 357 -4.38 -5.99 -9.97
N PHE A 358 -4.40 -4.91 -10.78
CA PHE A 358 -5.52 -4.59 -11.66
C PHE A 358 -5.76 -5.66 -12.71
N ARG A 359 -4.68 -6.14 -13.37
CA ARG A 359 -4.80 -7.23 -14.36
C ARG A 359 -5.40 -8.49 -13.74
N PHE A 360 -4.99 -8.84 -12.55
CA PHE A 360 -5.50 -9.98 -11.80
C PHE A 360 -6.98 -9.79 -11.45
N LEU A 361 -7.38 -8.61 -11.00
CA LEU A 361 -8.78 -8.28 -10.68
C LEU A 361 -9.66 -8.25 -11.94
N ASN A 362 -9.15 -7.70 -13.05
CA ASN A 362 -9.87 -7.71 -14.33
C ASN A 362 -10.10 -9.14 -14.85
N GLN A 363 -9.12 -10.05 -14.70
CA GLN A 363 -9.30 -11.47 -15.07
C GLN A 363 -10.41 -12.15 -14.26
N MET A 364 -10.71 -11.68 -13.06
CA MET A 364 -11.83 -12.13 -12.25
C MET A 364 -13.16 -11.40 -12.54
N GLY A 365 -13.15 -10.45 -13.49
CA GLY A 365 -14.32 -9.68 -13.89
C GLY A 365 -14.60 -8.43 -13.08
N VAL A 366 -13.69 -7.98 -12.20
CA VAL A 366 -13.82 -6.69 -11.49
C VAL A 366 -13.60 -5.55 -12.49
N GLN A 367 -14.54 -4.64 -12.59
CA GLN A 367 -14.48 -3.47 -13.47
C GLN A 367 -13.82 -2.28 -12.75
N PHE A 368 -13.11 -1.47 -13.55
CA PHE A 368 -12.45 -0.25 -13.10
C PHE A 368 -13.07 0.97 -13.76
N GLY A 369 -12.92 2.15 -13.16
CA GLY A 369 -13.40 3.39 -13.71
C GLY A 369 -12.67 3.78 -15.01
N GLY A 370 -13.26 4.71 -15.78
CA GLY A 370 -12.70 5.24 -17.05
C GLY A 370 -12.70 4.25 -18.21
N GLU A 371 -13.31 3.08 -18.09
CA GLU A 371 -13.70 2.21 -19.21
C GLU A 371 -15.14 2.57 -19.56
N GLU A 372 -15.40 2.94 -20.83
CA GLU A 372 -16.77 3.02 -21.32
C GLU A 372 -17.39 1.63 -21.18
N ALA A 373 -18.54 1.58 -20.51
CA ALA A 373 -19.30 0.34 -20.43
C ALA A 373 -19.68 -0.06 -21.87
N CYS A 374 -19.04 -1.12 -22.39
CA CYS A 374 -19.43 -1.75 -23.64
C CYS A 374 -20.76 -2.48 -23.49
#